data_544d45e2343a9f1865458c10c857a79c
#
_entry.id   544d45e2343a9f1865458c10c857a79c
#
_cell.length_a   1.000
_cell.length_b   1.000
_cell.length_c   1.000
_cell.angle_alpha   90.00
_cell.angle_beta   90.00
_cell.angle_gamma   90.00
#
_symmetry.space_group_name_H-M   'P 1'
#
loop_
_entity.id
_entity.type
_entity.pdbx_description
1 polymer ?
#
loop_
_entity_poly.entity_id
_entity_poly.type
_entity_poly.pdbx_seq_one_letter_code
_entity_poly.pdbx_strand_id
1 'polypeptide(L)'
;MKTCVHSKTKPTLARSVAGEDLQIGEFISVLSVISEMPSFMWDSCDLSLRPEELIRLKYIPERAGHPLKIIGICLPFVYVRSSNKAVEILDLRLTQVVRLDRHCAKEIWRLARKRSAAANNLET
;
A
#
# COMPACT_ATOMS: atom_id res chain seq x y z
N MET A 1 5.88 -7.71 35.99
CA MET A 1 5.88 -7.18 34.64
C MET A 1 4.97 -7.99 33.74
N LYS A 2 4.01 -7.37 33.15
CA LYS A 2 2.96 -8.06 32.40
C LYS A 2 3.35 -8.43 30.98
N THR A 3 4.60 -8.29 30.65
CA THR A 3 5.14 -8.54 29.34
C THR A 3 5.06 -10.00 28.89
N CYS A 4 4.97 -10.92 29.83
CA CYS A 4 4.80 -12.33 29.51
C CYS A 4 3.48 -12.62 28.78
N VAL A 5 2.49 -11.75 28.93
CA VAL A 5 1.23 -11.87 28.19
C VAL A 5 1.45 -11.69 26.70
N HIS A 6 2.44 -10.92 26.33
CA HIS A 6 2.75 -10.64 24.94
C HIS A 6 3.51 -11.76 24.24
N SER A 7 4.06 -12.69 25.01
CA SER A 7 4.79 -13.80 24.42
C SER A 7 3.88 -14.78 23.67
N LYS A 8 2.58 -14.79 24.00
CA LYS A 8 1.60 -15.69 23.37
C LYS A 8 1.00 -15.11 22.10
N THR A 9 1.01 -13.80 21.94
CA THR A 9 0.54 -13.12 20.73
C THR A 9 1.75 -12.57 20.01
N LYS A 10 2.12 -13.20 18.91
CA LYS A 10 3.16 -12.65 18.05
C LYS A 10 2.70 -11.28 17.57
N PRO A 11 3.49 -10.21 17.71
CA PRO A 11 3.12 -8.92 17.16
C PRO A 11 2.98 -9.05 15.65
N THR A 12 1.80 -8.78 15.15
CA THR A 12 1.53 -8.80 13.73
C THR A 12 1.66 -7.38 13.21
N LEU A 13 2.75 -7.12 12.51
CA LEU A 13 3.00 -5.81 11.94
C LEU A 13 2.01 -5.49 10.82
N ALA A 14 1.66 -6.49 10.04
CA ALA A 14 0.76 -6.35 8.92
C ALA A 14 -0.23 -7.51 8.88
N ARG A 15 -1.48 -7.22 8.55
CA ARG A 15 -2.55 -8.22 8.45
C ARG A 15 -3.35 -7.98 7.19
N SER A 16 -3.64 -9.05 6.47
CA SER A 16 -4.57 -9.00 5.34
C SER A 16 -5.93 -8.49 5.79
N VAL A 17 -6.55 -7.66 4.96
CA VAL A 17 -7.82 -7.03 5.28
C VAL A 17 -8.70 -6.97 4.03
N ALA A 18 -9.97 -7.26 4.21
CA ALA A 18 -10.97 -7.06 3.16
C ALA A 18 -11.38 -5.59 3.11
N GLY A 19 -11.80 -5.14 1.92
CA GLY A 19 -12.20 -3.74 1.75
C GLY A 19 -13.33 -3.31 2.69
N GLU A 20 -14.26 -4.21 2.96
CA GLU A 20 -15.42 -3.95 3.84
C GLU A 20 -15.02 -3.74 5.31
N ASP A 21 -13.86 -4.24 5.69
CA ASP A 21 -13.37 -4.14 7.06
C ASP A 21 -12.48 -2.90 7.30
N LEU A 22 -12.22 -2.13 6.26
CA LEU A 22 -11.42 -0.92 6.38
C LEU A 22 -12.20 0.22 7.00
N GLN A 23 -11.54 1.02 7.82
CA GLN A 23 -12.13 2.18 8.47
C GLN A 23 -11.27 3.42 8.27
N ILE A 24 -11.92 4.57 8.22
CA ILE A 24 -11.23 5.85 8.12
C ILE A 24 -10.34 6.06 9.35
N GLY A 25 -9.12 6.52 9.12
CA GLY A 25 -8.13 6.72 10.17
C GLY A 25 -7.17 5.56 10.38
N GLU A 26 -7.45 4.40 9.79
CA GLU A 26 -6.55 3.27 9.84
C GLU A 26 -5.35 3.47 8.92
N PHE A 27 -4.27 2.76 9.22
CA PHE A 27 -3.08 2.74 8.38
C PHE A 27 -3.03 1.44 7.60
N ILE A 28 -2.81 1.56 6.30
CA ILE A 28 -2.64 0.42 5.40
C ILE A 28 -1.34 0.58 4.61
N SER A 29 -0.92 -0.49 3.99
CA SER A 29 0.18 -0.47 3.03
C SER A 29 -0.20 -1.25 1.79
N VAL A 30 0.28 -0.80 0.64
CA VAL A 30 0.12 -1.53 -0.60
C VAL A 30 1.10 -2.69 -0.61
N LEU A 31 0.59 -3.89 -0.82
CA LEU A 31 1.41 -5.10 -0.93
C LEU A 31 1.78 -5.38 -2.39
N SER A 32 0.79 -5.32 -3.26
CA SER A 32 0.99 -5.57 -4.69
C SER A 32 -0.09 -4.87 -5.49
N VAL A 33 0.21 -4.64 -6.77
CA VAL A 33 -0.71 -4.01 -7.73
C VAL A 33 -0.81 -4.90 -8.96
N ILE A 34 -2.02 -5.00 -9.51
CA ILE A 34 -2.25 -5.68 -10.78
C ILE A 34 -2.41 -4.62 -11.85
N SER A 35 -1.63 -4.73 -12.90
CA SER A 35 -1.75 -3.89 -14.09
C SER A 35 -2.27 -4.73 -15.24
N GLU A 36 -3.23 -4.20 -15.97
CA GLU A 36 -3.76 -4.83 -17.16
C GLU A 36 -3.24 -4.07 -18.38
N MET A 37 -2.70 -4.79 -19.33
CA MET A 37 -2.22 -4.21 -20.57
C MET A 37 -2.55 -5.12 -21.75
N PRO A 38 -2.76 -4.54 -22.95
CA PRO A 38 -2.93 -5.35 -24.16
C PRO A 38 -1.69 -6.20 -24.44
N SER A 39 -1.89 -7.40 -24.96
CA SER A 39 -0.81 -8.33 -25.24
C SER A 39 0.21 -7.76 -26.23
N PHE A 40 -0.21 -6.90 -27.15
CA PHE A 40 0.70 -6.31 -28.14
C PHE A 40 1.70 -5.33 -27.54
N MET A 41 1.44 -4.84 -26.33
CA MET A 41 2.38 -3.97 -25.59
C MET A 41 3.38 -4.78 -24.77
N TRP A 42 3.20 -6.07 -24.72
CA TRP A 42 4.11 -6.95 -24.02
C TRP A 42 5.22 -7.39 -24.98
N ASP A 43 6.42 -6.99 -24.67
CA ASP A 43 7.61 -7.19 -25.53
C ASP A 43 8.17 -8.61 -25.45
N SER A 44 7.41 -9.57 -24.98
CA SER A 44 7.82 -10.96 -25.02
C SER A 44 7.47 -11.57 -26.38
N CYS A 45 8.41 -12.28 -26.95
CA CYS A 45 8.24 -12.96 -28.22
C CYS A 45 7.35 -14.20 -28.13
N ASP A 46 6.46 -14.24 -27.17
CA ASP A 46 5.54 -15.36 -27.02
C ASP A 46 4.38 -15.21 -28.01
N LEU A 47 4.51 -15.91 -29.12
CA LEU A 47 3.53 -15.91 -30.21
C LEU A 47 2.21 -16.61 -29.85
N SER A 48 2.11 -17.17 -28.65
CA SER A 48 0.90 -17.86 -28.21
C SER A 48 -0.21 -16.90 -27.75
N LEU A 49 0.13 -15.64 -27.48
CA LEU A 49 -0.82 -14.64 -27.03
C LEU A 49 -1.52 -13.96 -28.19
N ARG A 50 -2.84 -13.88 -28.12
CA ARG A 50 -3.63 -13.16 -29.12
C ARG A 50 -3.43 -11.66 -28.94
N PRO A 51 -3.36 -10.85 -30.04
CA PRO A 51 -3.15 -9.41 -29.94
C PRO A 51 -4.22 -8.68 -29.13
N GLU A 52 -5.41 -9.26 -29.03
CA GLU A 52 -6.56 -8.66 -28.34
C GLU A 52 -6.66 -9.09 -26.87
N GLU A 53 -5.78 -9.97 -26.42
CA GLU A 53 -5.82 -10.52 -25.09
C GLU A 53 -5.21 -9.56 -24.08
N LEU A 54 -5.89 -9.35 -22.94
CA LEU A 54 -5.35 -8.56 -21.85
C LEU A 54 -4.46 -9.41 -20.98
N ILE A 55 -3.26 -8.90 -20.73
CA ILE A 55 -2.31 -9.52 -19.81
C ILE A 55 -2.42 -8.85 -18.46
N ARG A 56 -2.54 -9.64 -17.41
CA ARG A 56 -2.53 -9.17 -16.03
C ARG A 56 -1.18 -9.40 -15.42
N LEU A 57 -0.53 -8.32 -15.01
CA LEU A 57 0.77 -8.35 -14.34
C LEU A 57 0.61 -7.95 -12.89
N LYS A 58 1.06 -8.82 -12.00
CA LYS A 58 1.13 -8.50 -10.58
C LYS A 58 2.55 -8.05 -10.26
N TYR A 59 2.69 -6.87 -9.68
CA TYR A 59 4.00 -6.34 -9.31
C TYR A 59 3.95 -5.69 -7.95
N ILE A 60 5.13 -5.55 -7.35
CA ILE A 60 5.31 -4.87 -6.06
C ILE A 60 5.80 -3.46 -6.38
N PRO A 61 5.02 -2.41 -6.09
CA PRO A 61 5.46 -1.04 -6.35
C PRO A 61 6.57 -0.62 -5.38
N GLU A 62 7.35 0.38 -5.76
CA GLU A 62 8.43 0.90 -4.91
C GLU A 62 7.92 1.40 -3.56
N ARG A 63 6.72 1.90 -3.52
CA ARG A 63 6.08 2.39 -2.30
C ARG A 63 5.49 1.28 -1.42
N ALA A 64 5.62 0.01 -1.82
CA ALA A 64 5.12 -1.10 -1.01
C ALA A 64 5.76 -1.06 0.38
N GLY A 65 4.94 -1.28 1.40
CA GLY A 65 5.37 -1.20 2.79
C GLY A 65 5.31 0.20 3.41
N HIS A 66 5.12 1.25 2.62
CA HIS A 66 4.96 2.60 3.17
C HIS A 66 3.58 2.77 3.79
N PRO A 67 3.49 3.31 5.02
CA PRO A 67 2.19 3.51 5.65
C PRO A 67 1.38 4.59 4.93
N LEU A 68 0.11 4.27 4.69
CA LEU A 68 -0.85 5.19 4.12
C LEU A 68 -2.04 5.29 5.07
N LYS A 69 -2.50 6.50 5.34
CA LYS A 69 -3.65 6.72 6.22
C LYS A 69 -4.92 6.81 5.39
N ILE A 70 -5.93 6.04 5.75
CA ILE A 70 -7.22 6.09 5.08
C ILE A 70 -7.96 7.36 5.48
N ILE A 71 -8.31 8.17 4.48
CA ILE A 71 -9.04 9.43 4.69
C ILE A 71 -10.46 9.37 4.15
N GLY A 72 -10.78 8.41 3.29
CA GLY A 72 -12.10 8.23 2.73
C GLY A 72 -12.26 6.85 2.14
N ILE A 73 -13.49 6.35 2.14
CA ILE A 73 -13.81 5.04 1.60
C ILE A 73 -15.05 5.16 0.72
N CYS A 74 -14.91 4.75 -0.52
CA CYS A 74 -16.03 4.63 -1.47
C CYS A 74 -15.77 3.37 -2.30
N LEU A 75 -16.10 2.21 -1.72
CA LEU A 75 -15.75 0.92 -2.33
C LEU A 75 -16.20 0.83 -3.80
N PRO A 76 -15.35 0.31 -4.67
CA PRO A 76 -14.06 -0.36 -4.41
C PRO A 76 -12.86 0.58 -4.25
N PHE A 77 -13.08 1.88 -4.13
CA PHE A 77 -12.02 2.89 -4.04
C PHE A 77 -11.77 3.29 -2.60
N VAL A 78 -10.51 3.49 -2.27
CA VAL A 78 -10.08 3.99 -0.97
C VAL A 78 -9.17 5.19 -1.19
N TYR A 79 -9.46 6.27 -0.49
CA TYR A 79 -8.67 7.50 -0.53
C TYR A 79 -7.67 7.45 0.61
N VAL A 80 -6.40 7.60 0.29
CA VAL A 80 -5.32 7.52 1.27
C VAL A 80 -4.43 8.73 1.18
N ARG A 81 -3.78 9.04 2.29
CA ARG A 81 -2.79 10.11 2.38
C ARG A 81 -1.46 9.52 2.80
N SER A 82 -0.40 9.89 2.09
CA SER A 82 0.96 9.51 2.45
C SER A 82 1.57 10.49 3.45
N SER A 83 2.74 10.16 3.98
CA SER A 83 3.45 10.99 4.95
C SER A 83 3.84 12.37 4.41
N ASN A 84 3.99 12.51 3.10
CA ASN A 84 4.29 13.78 2.42
C ASN A 84 3.02 14.59 2.09
N LYS A 85 1.87 14.21 2.64
CA LYS A 85 0.55 14.82 2.43
C LYS A 85 -0.05 14.60 1.04
N ALA A 86 0.57 13.80 0.20
CA ALA A 86 -0.01 13.45 -1.09
C ALA A 86 -1.23 12.55 -0.90
N VAL A 87 -2.30 12.86 -1.60
CA VAL A 87 -3.53 12.08 -1.59
C VAL A 87 -3.55 11.18 -2.81
N GLU A 88 -3.94 9.95 -2.62
CA GLU A 88 -3.98 8.94 -3.66
C GLU A 88 -5.26 8.11 -3.56
N ILE A 89 -5.72 7.63 -4.68
CA ILE A 89 -6.89 6.75 -4.77
C ILE A 89 -6.40 5.35 -5.08
N LEU A 90 -6.79 4.40 -4.26
CA LEU A 90 -6.49 2.99 -4.48
C LEU A 90 -7.74 2.26 -4.95
N ASP A 91 -7.59 1.47 -6.00
CA ASP A 91 -8.64 0.57 -6.47
C ASP A 91 -8.38 -0.82 -5.88
N LEU A 92 -9.21 -1.23 -4.94
CA LEU A 92 -9.03 -2.51 -4.23
C LEU A 92 -9.24 -3.74 -5.11
N ARG A 93 -9.81 -3.56 -6.30
CA ARG A 93 -9.92 -4.65 -7.27
C ARG A 93 -8.58 -5.01 -7.88
N LEU A 94 -7.68 -4.03 -7.96
CA LEU A 94 -6.35 -4.16 -8.58
C LEU A 94 -5.21 -4.04 -7.57
N THR A 95 -5.50 -3.61 -6.36
CA THR A 95 -4.48 -3.35 -5.34
C THR A 95 -4.74 -4.21 -4.12
N GLN A 96 -3.76 -5.01 -3.76
CA GLN A 96 -3.80 -5.75 -2.51
C GLN A 96 -3.19 -4.90 -1.41
N VAL A 97 -3.94 -4.71 -0.32
CA VAL A 97 -3.51 -3.91 0.82
C VAL A 97 -3.48 -4.76 2.08
N VAL A 98 -2.63 -4.35 3.00
CA VAL A 98 -2.56 -4.94 4.34
C VAL A 98 -2.79 -3.85 5.37
N ARG A 99 -3.45 -4.20 6.47
CA ARG A 99 -3.62 -3.32 7.61
C ARG A 99 -2.35 -3.34 8.44
N LEU A 100 -1.82 -2.16 8.74
CA LEU A 100 -0.65 -2.02 9.58
C LEU A 100 -1.04 -1.78 11.03
N ASP A 101 -0.16 -2.20 11.94
CA ASP A 101 -0.29 -1.81 13.34
C ASP A 101 -0.20 -0.29 13.45
N ARG A 102 -1.18 0.30 14.12
CA ARG A 102 -1.33 1.76 14.19
C ARG A 102 -0.13 2.45 14.83
N HIS A 103 0.39 1.85 15.88
CA HIS A 103 1.52 2.45 16.59
C HIS A 103 2.78 2.45 15.72
N CYS A 104 3.11 1.32 15.12
CA CYS A 104 4.25 1.21 14.22
C CYS A 104 4.11 2.11 13.00
N ALA A 105 2.92 2.17 12.42
CA ALA A 105 2.67 3.01 11.25
C ALA A 105 2.87 4.49 11.57
N LYS A 106 2.41 4.95 12.72
CA LYS A 106 2.60 6.34 13.16
C LYS A 106 4.07 6.67 13.36
N GLU A 107 4.83 5.75 13.94
CA GLU A 107 6.28 5.93 14.15
C GLU A 107 7.01 6.07 12.81
N ILE A 108 6.72 5.20 11.87
CA ILE A 108 7.32 5.25 10.53
C ILE A 108 6.93 6.55 9.83
N TRP A 109 5.69 6.97 9.96
CA TRP A 109 5.19 8.19 9.35
C TRP A 109 5.90 9.43 9.90
N ARG A 110 6.10 9.46 11.21
CA ARG A 110 6.83 10.54 11.87
C ARG A 110 8.27 10.62 11.37
N LEU A 111 8.95 9.48 11.24
CA LEU A 111 10.31 9.42 10.73
C LEU A 111 10.40 9.85 9.27
N ALA A 112 9.44 9.47 8.44
CA ALA A 112 9.40 9.86 7.04
C ALA A 112 9.21 11.38 6.89
N ARG A 113 8.38 12.00 7.73
CA ARG A 113 8.20 13.45 7.74
C ARG A 113 9.49 14.19 8.11
N LYS A 114 10.23 13.67 9.09
CA LYS A 114 11.51 14.26 9.50
C LYS A 114 12.52 14.19 8.35
N ARG A 115 12.55 13.08 7.62
CA ARG A 115 13.44 12.94 6.45
C ARG A 115 13.10 13.95 5.35
N SER A 116 11.83 14.12 5.06
CA SER A 116 11.38 15.07 4.06
C SER A 116 11.72 16.52 4.44
N ALA A 117 11.53 16.87 5.71
CA ALA A 117 11.88 18.19 6.21
C ALA A 117 13.40 18.44 6.14
N ALA A 118 14.22 17.44 6.51
CA ALA A 118 15.67 17.53 6.43
C ALA A 118 16.14 17.67 4.98
N ALA A 119 15.56 16.91 4.04
CA ALA A 119 15.88 17.00 2.62
C ALA A 119 15.56 18.39 2.04
N ASN A 120 14.41 18.96 2.40
CA ASN A 120 14.02 20.29 1.95
C ASN A 120 14.95 21.38 2.49
N ASN A 121 15.45 21.23 3.71
CA ASN A 121 16.40 22.17 4.29
C ASN A 121 17.79 22.09 3.65
N LEU A 122 18.14 20.95 3.08
CA LEU A 122 19.43 20.79 2.38
C LEU A 122 19.41 21.35 0.97
N GLU A 123 18.26 21.52 0.35
CA GLU A 123 18.12 22.08 -0.99
C GLU A 123 18.06 23.61 -1.01
N THR A 124 17.93 24.20 0.14
CA THR A 124 18.01 25.65 0.35
C THR A 124 19.38 26.01 0.91
#